data_46078765dc574065c391608459a0b1c6
#
_entry.id   46078765dc574065c391608459a0b1c6
#
_cell.length_a   1.000
_cell.length_b   1.000
_cell.length_c   1.000
_cell.angle_alpha   90.00
_cell.angle_beta   90.00
_cell.angle_gamma   90.00
#
_symmetry.space_group_name_H-M   'P 1'
#
loop_
_entity.id
_entity.type
_entity.pdbx_description
1 polymer ?
#
loop_
_entity_poly.entity_id
_entity_poly.type
_entity_poly.pdbx_seq_one_letter_code
_entity_poly.pdbx_strand_id
1 'polypeptide(L)'
;HNPSYVTKGYKMVNDVKPGGVFMINCQWDFEELNHHLKADAKRYIARNNIQLYTINAIDLAIEIGMGKRNNTILQSAFFSLAKVLPEEDAIRFMKEKAKASYLKKGQDVVDMNYKAIDLGATAYKKIDVPAEWADAVDEPDTRELKGKPELVKMVKEILEPVGKMDGDSLPVSAFAEHVDGQFELGASAYEKRGVAVSVPTWDANKCIQCNQCAYVCPHATIRPFALTAEEAKNAPEAAKIVDVKAGKGKGTYQFTMAISPLDCMGCGVCIGVCPVNALSMVPQEGELAQQDVFNYCVAEVSEKKDMQDNTVKGSQFKQPMLEFSGSCAGCAETSYARLVTQLFGDHMYISNATGCSSIWGGPAATSPYCANKEGHGPAWCNSLFEDNAEHGLGMYIGQNKIRQDLAEETRQLIAVEWARPELKAAAQAWLDTMEDGEANAEPAKAFVKALEDSICTVDELAAVPQFAEHAAELKAKGALFCDCAACTIAADLLSKKEYLAKKSMWIFGGDGWAYDIGYGGLDHVIASKQDVNIFVFDTEVYSNTGGQASKASNIGQVAQFAAAGKTIAKKSLAEIAMTYGYVYVAQVAMGANMNQTLKAIAEAEAYHGPSL
;
A
#
# COMPACT_ATOMS: atom_id res chain seq x y z
N HIS A 1 17.80 -14.04 10.73
CA HIS A 1 16.49 -13.77 10.10
C HIS A 1 15.40 -13.62 11.15
N ASN A 2 14.32 -12.94 10.82
CA ASN A 2 13.16 -12.79 11.69
C ASN A 2 12.38 -14.12 11.76
N PRO A 3 11.84 -14.53 12.93
CA PRO A 3 11.06 -15.76 13.08
C PRO A 3 9.92 -15.92 12.08
N SER A 4 9.23 -14.85 11.73
CA SER A 4 8.11 -14.89 10.80
C SER A 4 8.47 -15.42 9.40
N TYR A 5 9.70 -15.21 8.93
CA TYR A 5 10.14 -15.77 7.64
C TYR A 5 10.34 -17.29 7.71
N VAL A 6 10.68 -17.79 8.91
CA VAL A 6 10.79 -19.24 9.16
C VAL A 6 9.41 -19.89 9.18
N THR A 7 8.47 -19.32 9.93
CA THR A 7 7.09 -19.85 10.03
C THR A 7 6.35 -19.83 8.71
N LYS A 8 6.67 -18.88 7.81
CA LYS A 8 6.09 -18.78 6.48
C LYS A 8 6.77 -19.67 5.43
N GLY A 9 7.84 -20.37 5.79
CA GLY A 9 8.52 -21.32 4.93
C GLY A 9 9.33 -20.65 3.81
N TYR A 10 9.91 -19.47 4.07
CA TYR A 10 10.86 -18.87 3.13
C TYR A 10 12.10 -19.74 2.98
N LYS A 11 12.54 -19.96 1.73
CA LYS A 11 13.64 -20.90 1.40
C LYS A 11 15.05 -20.35 1.68
N MET A 12 15.22 -19.53 2.70
CA MET A 12 16.50 -18.88 3.06
C MET A 12 17.63 -19.89 3.32
N VAL A 13 17.31 -21.03 3.90
CA VAL A 13 18.32 -22.05 4.21
C VAL A 13 18.92 -22.70 2.99
N ASN A 14 18.21 -22.68 1.86
CA ASN A 14 18.66 -23.30 0.60
C ASN A 14 19.88 -22.59 0.00
N ASP A 15 20.16 -21.34 0.39
CA ASP A 15 21.35 -20.60 -0.02
C ASP A 15 22.62 -21.02 0.75
N VAL A 16 22.46 -21.81 1.82
CA VAL A 16 23.57 -22.25 2.65
C VAL A 16 24.22 -23.49 2.03
N LYS A 17 25.52 -23.43 1.75
CA LYS A 17 26.29 -24.56 1.24
C LYS A 17 26.28 -25.75 2.22
N PRO A 18 26.38 -27.01 1.72
CA PRO A 18 26.51 -28.17 2.60
C PRO A 18 27.61 -28.00 3.65
N GLY A 19 27.30 -28.33 4.90
CA GLY A 19 28.19 -28.12 6.06
C GLY A 19 28.28 -26.69 6.56
N GLY A 20 27.59 -25.73 5.89
CA GLY A 20 27.57 -24.33 6.27
C GLY A 20 26.79 -24.02 7.54
N VAL A 21 26.75 -22.75 7.93
CA VAL A 21 26.09 -22.29 9.17
C VAL A 21 24.83 -21.53 8.81
N PHE A 22 23.72 -21.87 9.49
CA PHE A 22 22.46 -21.14 9.44
C PHE A 22 22.07 -20.72 10.86
N MET A 23 21.85 -19.41 11.09
CA MET A 23 21.48 -18.87 12.39
C MET A 23 20.13 -18.14 12.28
N ILE A 24 19.24 -18.46 13.23
CA ILE A 24 17.90 -17.84 13.34
C ILE A 24 17.88 -16.95 14.58
N ASN A 25 17.44 -15.70 14.39
CA ASN A 25 17.18 -14.81 15.52
C ASN A 25 15.74 -15.05 16.00
N CYS A 26 15.60 -15.83 17.06
CA CYS A 26 14.31 -16.20 17.66
C CYS A 26 14.43 -16.46 19.16
N GLN A 27 13.32 -16.38 19.84
CA GLN A 27 13.17 -16.73 21.27
C GLN A 27 12.90 -18.21 21.50
N TRP A 28 12.68 -18.98 20.47
CA TRP A 28 12.20 -20.36 20.51
C TRP A 28 13.19 -21.32 21.16
N ASP A 29 12.67 -22.22 21.98
CA ASP A 29 13.37 -23.44 22.37
C ASP A 29 13.40 -24.45 21.21
N PHE A 30 13.93 -25.66 21.46
CA PHE A 30 14.03 -26.65 20.40
C PHE A 30 12.64 -27.17 19.93
N GLU A 31 11.70 -27.35 20.86
CA GLU A 31 10.37 -27.87 20.50
C GLU A 31 9.56 -26.85 19.67
N GLU A 32 9.59 -25.59 20.09
CA GLU A 32 9.00 -24.49 19.32
C GLU A 32 9.66 -24.33 17.95
N LEU A 33 11.00 -24.37 17.90
CA LEU A 33 11.73 -24.32 16.63
C LEU A 33 11.35 -25.48 15.72
N ASN A 34 11.26 -26.70 16.25
CA ASN A 34 10.84 -27.88 15.52
C ASN A 34 9.40 -27.74 15.01
N HIS A 35 8.51 -27.14 15.78
CA HIS A 35 7.14 -26.89 15.35
C HIS A 35 7.08 -25.86 14.21
N HIS A 36 7.87 -24.79 14.29
CA HIS A 36 7.81 -23.68 13.34
C HIS A 36 8.56 -23.91 12.03
N LEU A 37 9.63 -24.73 12.03
CA LEU A 37 10.36 -25.05 10.80
C LEU A 37 9.51 -25.93 9.88
N LYS A 38 9.42 -25.53 8.62
CA LYS A 38 8.74 -26.30 7.57
C LYS A 38 9.57 -27.53 7.19
N ALA A 39 8.90 -28.57 6.70
CA ALA A 39 9.56 -29.84 6.42
C ALA A 39 10.63 -29.74 5.32
N ASP A 40 10.45 -28.87 4.32
CA ASP A 40 11.47 -28.64 3.29
C ASP A 40 12.77 -28.05 3.87
N ALA A 41 12.65 -27.08 4.79
CA ALA A 41 13.79 -26.52 5.51
C ALA A 41 14.47 -27.57 6.41
N LYS A 42 13.70 -28.38 7.14
CA LYS A 42 14.21 -29.50 7.96
C LYS A 42 14.99 -30.50 7.11
N ARG A 43 14.40 -30.93 5.98
CA ARG A 43 15.06 -31.85 5.05
C ARG A 43 16.38 -31.28 4.51
N TYR A 44 16.37 -29.99 4.12
CA TYR A 44 17.57 -29.34 3.63
C TYR A 44 18.68 -29.29 4.68
N ILE A 45 18.34 -28.87 5.90
CA ILE A 45 19.27 -28.78 7.04
C ILE A 45 19.90 -30.14 7.34
N ALA A 46 19.08 -31.19 7.49
CA ALA A 46 19.57 -32.53 7.83
C ALA A 46 20.40 -33.17 6.71
N ARG A 47 19.90 -33.14 5.45
CA ARG A 47 20.55 -33.78 4.31
C ARG A 47 21.87 -33.12 3.89
N ASN A 48 22.01 -31.81 4.16
CA ASN A 48 23.20 -31.05 3.82
C ASN A 48 24.13 -30.80 5.03
N ASN A 49 23.87 -31.45 6.18
CA ASN A 49 24.66 -31.27 7.41
C ASN A 49 24.84 -29.80 7.81
N ILE A 50 23.79 -28.97 7.67
CA ILE A 50 23.83 -27.56 8.03
C ILE A 50 23.97 -27.41 9.55
N GLN A 51 24.91 -26.58 9.98
CA GLN A 51 25.10 -26.26 11.40
C GLN A 51 24.06 -25.21 11.80
N LEU A 52 23.03 -25.63 12.54
CA LEU A 52 21.93 -24.76 12.94
C LEU A 52 22.22 -24.10 14.28
N TYR A 53 21.97 -22.80 14.36
CA TYR A 53 22.10 -22.00 15.57
C TYR A 53 20.86 -21.11 15.78
N THR A 54 20.57 -20.79 17.05
CA THR A 54 19.58 -19.77 17.42
C THR A 54 20.21 -18.72 18.33
N ILE A 55 19.67 -17.51 18.31
CA ILE A 55 20.01 -16.40 19.21
C ILE A 55 18.77 -15.55 19.46
N ASN A 56 18.52 -15.16 20.71
CA ASN A 56 17.45 -14.20 21.04
C ASN A 56 18.03 -12.80 21.19
N ALA A 57 18.44 -12.21 20.07
CA ALA A 57 19.09 -10.91 20.05
C ALA A 57 18.14 -9.74 20.40
N ILE A 58 16.82 -9.93 20.31
CA ILE A 58 15.84 -8.89 20.66
C ILE A 58 15.80 -8.68 22.16
N ASP A 59 15.60 -9.75 22.93
CA ASP A 59 15.53 -9.67 24.38
C ASP A 59 16.87 -9.22 24.96
N LEU A 60 17.98 -9.75 24.44
CA LEU A 60 19.33 -9.29 24.81
C LEU A 60 19.50 -7.77 24.59
N ALA A 61 19.00 -7.23 23.47
CA ALA A 61 19.07 -5.79 23.20
C ALA A 61 18.21 -4.97 24.18
N ILE A 62 17.04 -5.49 24.56
CA ILE A 62 16.16 -4.86 25.56
C ILE A 62 16.83 -4.84 26.94
N GLU A 63 17.39 -5.98 27.37
CA GLU A 63 18.06 -6.13 28.66
C GLU A 63 19.24 -5.17 28.86
N ILE A 64 20.01 -4.91 27.80
CA ILE A 64 21.15 -3.98 27.87
C ILE A 64 20.78 -2.51 27.62
N GLY A 65 19.48 -2.19 27.43
CA GLY A 65 19.00 -0.83 27.25
C GLY A 65 19.02 -0.32 25.80
N MET A 66 19.30 -1.17 24.82
CA MET A 66 19.30 -0.80 23.39
C MET A 66 17.90 -0.85 22.75
N GLY A 67 16.86 -1.23 23.50
CA GLY A 67 15.51 -1.43 22.98
C GLY A 67 15.49 -2.51 21.90
N LYS A 68 14.92 -2.21 20.73
CA LYS A 68 14.83 -3.19 19.61
C LYS A 68 16.08 -3.22 18.70
N ARG A 69 17.17 -2.55 19.06
CA ARG A 69 18.37 -2.41 18.20
C ARG A 69 19.31 -3.59 18.39
N ASN A 70 19.05 -4.67 17.71
CA ASN A 70 19.79 -5.94 17.84
C ASN A 70 20.88 -6.17 16.78
N ASN A 71 21.04 -5.27 15.82
CA ASN A 71 21.97 -5.43 14.69
C ASN A 71 23.44 -5.62 15.13
N THR A 72 23.90 -4.92 16.15
CA THR A 72 25.26 -5.06 16.68
C THR A 72 25.48 -6.45 17.28
N ILE A 73 24.49 -6.99 18.00
CA ILE A 73 24.53 -8.35 18.57
C ILE A 73 24.62 -9.39 17.43
N LEU A 74 23.76 -9.26 16.41
CA LEU A 74 23.74 -10.19 15.28
C LEU A 74 25.02 -10.09 14.44
N GLN A 75 25.59 -8.92 14.27
CA GLN A 75 26.86 -8.74 13.57
C GLN A 75 28.03 -9.42 14.33
N SER A 76 28.05 -9.31 15.64
CA SER A 76 29.07 -9.98 16.46
C SER A 76 28.91 -11.51 16.38
N ALA A 77 27.70 -12.04 16.50
CA ALA A 77 27.44 -13.46 16.31
C ALA A 77 27.85 -13.96 14.92
N PHE A 78 27.61 -13.15 13.87
CA PHE A 78 28.09 -13.47 12.53
C PHE A 78 29.60 -13.61 12.46
N PHE A 79 30.37 -12.67 12.97
CA PHE A 79 31.82 -12.76 12.92
C PHE A 79 32.38 -13.94 13.74
N SER A 80 31.76 -14.25 14.90
CA SER A 80 32.15 -15.40 15.72
C SER A 80 31.88 -16.73 15.02
N LEU A 81 30.73 -16.87 14.31
CA LEU A 81 30.36 -18.10 13.62
C LEU A 81 31.01 -18.24 12.24
N ALA A 82 31.07 -17.20 11.45
CA ALA A 82 31.57 -17.22 10.08
C ALA A 82 33.11 -17.28 9.98
N LYS A 83 33.80 -16.87 11.04
CA LYS A 83 35.26 -16.93 11.18
C LYS A 83 36.02 -16.30 9.98
N VAL A 84 35.44 -15.22 9.40
CA VAL A 84 36.06 -14.45 8.30
C VAL A 84 37.31 -13.67 8.77
N LEU A 85 37.42 -13.44 10.06
CA LEU A 85 38.56 -12.85 10.78
C LEU A 85 38.81 -13.67 12.05
N PRO A 86 40.04 -13.61 12.65
CA PRO A 86 40.21 -14.07 14.02
C PRO A 86 39.21 -13.38 14.95
N GLU A 87 38.58 -14.11 15.83
CA GLU A 87 37.47 -13.63 16.67
C GLU A 87 37.89 -12.41 17.54
N GLU A 88 39.07 -12.46 18.12
CA GLU A 88 39.64 -11.36 18.92
C GLU A 88 39.77 -10.07 18.10
N ASP A 89 40.23 -10.18 16.84
CA ASP A 89 40.36 -9.05 15.94
C ASP A 89 38.98 -8.50 15.54
N ALA A 90 38.03 -9.36 15.24
CA ALA A 90 36.68 -8.95 14.89
C ALA A 90 36.04 -8.15 16.05
N ILE A 91 36.10 -8.67 17.27
CA ILE A 91 35.58 -8.00 18.48
C ILE A 91 36.29 -6.66 18.69
N ARG A 92 37.61 -6.63 18.57
CA ARG A 92 38.39 -5.41 18.74
C ARG A 92 37.97 -4.34 17.71
N PHE A 93 37.92 -4.69 16.42
CA PHE A 93 37.53 -3.76 15.36
C PHE A 93 36.09 -3.27 15.52
N MET A 94 35.17 -4.13 15.92
CA MET A 94 33.79 -3.75 16.20
C MET A 94 33.71 -2.75 17.35
N LYS A 95 34.48 -2.95 18.45
CA LYS A 95 34.52 -2.03 19.59
C LYS A 95 35.14 -0.69 19.21
N GLU A 96 36.28 -0.69 18.46
CA GLU A 96 36.89 0.52 17.94
C GLU A 96 35.91 1.33 17.07
N LYS A 97 35.21 0.66 16.17
CA LYS A 97 34.23 1.31 15.30
C LYS A 97 33.03 1.85 16.08
N ALA A 98 32.52 1.09 17.05
CA ALA A 98 31.43 1.54 17.92
C ALA A 98 31.84 2.80 18.71
N LYS A 99 33.05 2.83 19.27
CA LYS A 99 33.59 4.01 19.94
C LYS A 99 33.65 5.20 19.00
N ALA A 100 34.23 5.03 17.82
CA ALA A 100 34.36 6.11 16.83
C ALA A 100 32.99 6.67 16.40
N SER A 101 31.96 5.80 16.27
CA SER A 101 30.63 6.18 15.80
C SER A 101 29.76 6.80 16.89
N TYR A 102 29.90 6.36 18.13
CA TYR A 102 28.92 6.70 19.18
C TYR A 102 29.48 7.55 20.32
N LEU A 103 30.79 7.78 20.41
CA LEU A 103 31.36 8.55 21.52
C LEU A 103 30.77 9.98 21.66
N LYS A 104 30.42 10.61 20.54
CA LYS A 104 29.74 11.92 20.54
C LYS A 104 28.30 11.88 21.16
N LYS A 105 27.72 10.69 21.28
CA LYS A 105 26.39 10.48 21.89
C LYS A 105 26.47 10.16 23.40
N GLY A 106 27.66 10.02 23.94
CA GLY A 106 27.93 9.71 25.34
C GLY A 106 28.60 8.34 25.53
N GLN A 107 29.35 8.22 26.61
CA GLN A 107 30.09 7.00 26.96
C GLN A 107 29.13 5.84 27.23
N ASP A 108 27.96 6.09 27.84
CA ASP A 108 26.94 5.06 28.11
C ASP A 108 26.49 4.35 26.83
N VAL A 109 26.37 5.09 25.72
CA VAL A 109 25.99 4.51 24.42
C VAL A 109 27.09 3.61 23.88
N VAL A 110 28.36 4.00 24.07
CA VAL A 110 29.54 3.18 23.69
C VAL A 110 29.55 1.89 24.52
N ASP A 111 29.33 1.99 25.83
CA ASP A 111 29.35 0.85 26.75
C ASP A 111 28.21 -0.15 26.47
N MET A 112 27.01 0.35 26.12
CA MET A 112 25.90 -0.50 25.65
C MET A 112 26.30 -1.26 24.37
N ASN A 113 26.95 -0.60 23.40
CA ASN A 113 27.42 -1.26 22.18
C ASN A 113 28.53 -2.29 22.48
N TYR A 114 29.42 -2.02 23.42
CA TYR A 114 30.42 -2.99 23.84
C TYR A 114 29.78 -4.25 24.44
N LYS A 115 28.80 -4.08 25.34
CA LYS A 115 28.02 -5.21 25.87
C LYS A 115 27.30 -5.99 24.77
N ALA A 116 26.73 -5.31 23.79
CA ALA A 116 26.06 -5.94 22.64
C ALA A 116 27.05 -6.79 21.82
N ILE A 117 28.29 -6.31 21.62
CA ILE A 117 29.34 -7.04 20.90
C ILE A 117 29.74 -8.29 21.68
N ASP A 118 30.00 -8.16 22.99
CA ASP A 118 30.41 -9.28 23.83
C ASP A 118 29.32 -10.36 23.93
N LEU A 119 28.05 -9.95 24.11
CA LEU A 119 26.90 -10.87 24.13
C LEU A 119 26.71 -11.58 22.78
N GLY A 120 26.82 -10.85 21.67
CA GLY A 120 26.66 -11.43 20.35
C GLY A 120 27.68 -12.52 20.04
N ALA A 121 28.91 -12.38 20.53
CA ALA A 121 29.96 -13.38 20.35
C ALA A 121 29.72 -14.69 21.11
N THR A 122 28.84 -14.72 22.13
CA THR A 122 28.72 -15.87 23.05
C THR A 122 27.29 -16.36 23.27
N ALA A 123 26.27 -15.56 23.03
CA ALA A 123 24.89 -15.87 23.41
C ALA A 123 24.11 -16.78 22.42
N TYR A 124 24.67 -17.12 21.28
CA TYR A 124 24.04 -18.05 20.34
C TYR A 124 24.15 -19.49 20.85
N LYS A 125 23.14 -20.30 20.51
CA LYS A 125 23.05 -21.70 20.89
C LYS A 125 23.09 -22.59 19.65
N LYS A 126 23.91 -23.64 19.68
CA LYS A 126 23.91 -24.67 18.65
C LYS A 126 22.73 -25.60 18.87
N ILE A 127 22.05 -25.95 17.81
CA ILE A 127 20.93 -26.89 17.79
C ILE A 127 21.43 -28.23 17.25
N ASP A 128 21.19 -29.29 17.99
CA ASP A 128 21.45 -30.66 17.53
C ASP A 128 20.33 -31.05 16.57
N VAL A 129 20.69 -31.23 15.29
CA VAL A 129 19.74 -31.51 14.22
C VAL A 129 19.32 -32.97 14.26
N PRO A 130 18.02 -33.29 14.46
CA PRO A 130 17.55 -34.68 14.52
C PRO A 130 17.68 -35.37 13.16
N ALA A 131 18.04 -36.65 13.18
CA ALA A 131 18.19 -37.44 11.95
C ALA A 131 16.86 -37.60 11.20
N GLU A 132 15.75 -37.69 11.94
CA GLU A 132 14.39 -37.79 11.35
C GLU A 132 13.98 -36.55 10.52
N TRP A 133 14.62 -35.41 10.69
CA TRP A 133 14.36 -34.26 9.85
C TRP A 133 14.67 -34.51 8.36
N ALA A 134 15.54 -35.47 8.06
CA ALA A 134 15.84 -35.84 6.67
C ALA A 134 14.62 -36.32 5.88
N ASP A 135 13.62 -36.86 6.58
CA ASP A 135 12.40 -37.43 5.99
C ASP A 135 11.12 -36.68 6.46
N ALA A 136 11.26 -35.47 6.97
CA ALA A 136 10.14 -34.64 7.40
C ALA A 136 9.13 -34.42 6.26
N VAL A 137 7.84 -34.45 6.56
CA VAL A 137 6.73 -34.27 5.61
C VAL A 137 5.91 -33.05 6.04
N ASP A 138 5.58 -32.19 5.08
CA ASP A 138 4.71 -31.03 5.35
C ASP A 138 3.26 -31.47 5.51
N GLU A 139 2.55 -30.77 6.40
CA GLU A 139 1.10 -30.88 6.46
C GLU A 139 0.50 -30.24 5.19
N PRO A 140 -0.61 -30.80 4.66
CA PRO A 140 -1.29 -30.22 3.52
C PRO A 140 -1.72 -28.77 3.82
N ASP A 141 -1.50 -27.88 2.87
CA ASP A 141 -2.03 -26.52 2.98
C ASP A 141 -3.55 -26.54 2.79
N THR A 142 -4.28 -26.36 3.89
CA THR A 142 -5.75 -26.34 3.90
C THR A 142 -6.33 -24.94 3.88
N ARG A 143 -5.49 -23.90 3.70
CA ARG A 143 -5.96 -22.51 3.65
C ARG A 143 -6.84 -22.28 2.43
N GLU A 144 -8.04 -21.78 2.64
CA GLU A 144 -8.91 -21.29 1.60
C GLU A 144 -8.70 -19.77 1.44
N LEU A 145 -8.13 -19.36 0.31
CA LEU A 145 -7.98 -17.95 -0.02
C LEU A 145 -9.31 -17.44 -0.59
N LYS A 146 -9.84 -16.37 0.01
CA LYS A 146 -11.07 -15.71 -0.43
C LYS A 146 -10.72 -14.46 -1.23
N GLY A 147 -11.44 -14.19 -2.31
CA GLY A 147 -11.24 -13.02 -3.16
C GLY A 147 -11.70 -13.25 -4.60
N LYS A 148 -11.41 -12.31 -5.48
CA LYS A 148 -11.66 -12.47 -6.92
C LYS A 148 -10.82 -13.63 -7.44
N PRO A 149 -11.38 -14.50 -8.33
CA PRO A 149 -10.67 -15.68 -8.83
C PRO A 149 -9.28 -15.38 -9.44
N GLU A 150 -9.18 -14.31 -10.22
CA GLU A 150 -7.96 -13.88 -10.88
C GLU A 150 -6.88 -13.50 -9.86
N LEU A 151 -7.25 -12.71 -8.85
CA LEU A 151 -6.35 -12.31 -7.76
C LEU A 151 -5.89 -13.53 -6.95
N VAL A 152 -6.80 -14.44 -6.58
CA VAL A 152 -6.45 -15.67 -5.85
C VAL A 152 -5.52 -16.55 -6.67
N LYS A 153 -5.74 -16.65 -7.98
CA LYS A 153 -4.86 -17.39 -8.90
C LYS A 153 -3.45 -16.78 -8.91
N MET A 154 -3.35 -15.47 -9.14
CA MET A 154 -2.06 -14.77 -9.15
C MET A 154 -1.32 -14.89 -7.81
N VAL A 155 -2.03 -14.81 -6.69
CA VAL A 155 -1.45 -15.00 -5.35
C VAL A 155 -0.83 -16.38 -5.21
N LYS A 156 -1.54 -17.45 -5.61
CA LYS A 156 -1.06 -18.83 -5.48
C LYS A 156 0.08 -19.14 -6.45
N GLU A 157 -0.04 -18.69 -7.69
CA GLU A 157 0.87 -19.07 -8.78
C GLU A 157 2.13 -18.20 -8.85
N ILE A 158 2.06 -16.93 -8.40
CA ILE A 158 3.17 -15.98 -8.51
C ILE A 158 3.58 -15.44 -7.14
N LEU A 159 2.67 -14.79 -6.41
CA LEU A 159 3.02 -14.09 -5.16
C LEU A 159 3.61 -15.04 -4.11
N GLU A 160 2.97 -16.16 -3.85
CA GLU A 160 3.45 -17.11 -2.81
C GLU A 160 4.80 -17.75 -3.16
N PRO A 161 5.06 -18.25 -4.39
CA PRO A 161 6.40 -18.73 -4.75
C PRO A 161 7.46 -17.64 -4.66
N VAL A 162 7.21 -16.45 -5.21
CA VAL A 162 8.15 -15.31 -5.14
C VAL A 162 8.40 -14.89 -3.69
N GLY A 163 7.34 -14.78 -2.87
CA GLY A 163 7.44 -14.45 -1.46
C GLY A 163 8.20 -15.50 -0.63
N LYS A 164 8.16 -16.76 -1.04
CA LYS A 164 8.93 -17.86 -0.42
C LYS A 164 10.38 -17.95 -0.92
N MET A 165 10.84 -17.02 -1.77
CA MET A 165 12.16 -17.05 -2.43
C MET A 165 12.33 -18.23 -3.39
N ASP A 166 11.26 -18.66 -4.04
CA ASP A 166 11.20 -19.76 -5.00
C ASP A 166 10.79 -19.28 -6.41
N GLY A 167 10.95 -18.00 -6.68
CA GLY A 167 10.58 -17.38 -7.96
C GLY A 167 11.30 -18.02 -9.17
N ASP A 168 12.53 -18.48 -9.00
CA ASP A 168 13.30 -19.15 -10.05
C ASP A 168 12.69 -20.49 -10.50
N SER A 169 11.78 -21.09 -9.73
CA SER A 169 11.03 -22.27 -10.10
C SER A 169 9.90 -21.98 -11.10
N LEU A 170 9.51 -20.72 -11.26
CA LEU A 170 8.41 -20.31 -12.12
C LEU A 170 8.83 -20.31 -13.58
N PRO A 171 8.08 -20.99 -14.49
CA PRO A 171 8.31 -20.88 -15.91
C PRO A 171 7.88 -19.49 -16.41
N VAL A 172 8.45 -19.03 -17.53
CA VAL A 172 8.05 -17.76 -18.18
C VAL A 172 6.55 -17.70 -18.46
N SER A 173 5.94 -18.85 -18.79
CA SER A 173 4.49 -18.96 -19.03
C SER A 173 3.61 -18.65 -17.81
N ALA A 174 4.16 -18.65 -16.59
CA ALA A 174 3.40 -18.20 -15.40
C ALA A 174 2.98 -16.73 -15.50
N PHE A 175 3.70 -15.93 -16.30
CA PHE A 175 3.44 -14.50 -16.52
C PHE A 175 2.68 -14.22 -17.82
N ALA A 176 2.13 -15.23 -18.49
CA ALA A 176 1.46 -15.07 -19.79
C ALA A 176 0.21 -14.17 -19.73
N GLU A 177 -0.45 -14.11 -18.57
CA GLU A 177 -1.61 -13.24 -18.36
C GLU A 177 -1.22 -11.80 -17.95
N HIS A 178 0.09 -11.54 -17.75
CA HIS A 178 0.64 -10.26 -17.28
C HIS A 178 1.68 -9.69 -18.26
N VAL A 179 1.58 -10.02 -19.56
CA VAL A 179 2.56 -9.61 -20.59
C VAL A 179 2.61 -8.10 -20.81
N ASP A 180 1.56 -7.39 -20.46
CA ASP A 180 1.44 -5.94 -20.50
C ASP A 180 1.91 -5.25 -19.20
N GLY A 181 2.35 -6.03 -18.20
CA GLY A 181 2.79 -5.54 -16.90
C GLY A 181 1.66 -5.19 -15.92
N GLN A 182 0.41 -5.51 -16.25
CA GLN A 182 -0.71 -5.32 -15.31
C GLN A 182 -0.78 -6.48 -14.32
N PHE A 183 -1.00 -6.15 -13.04
CA PHE A 183 -1.22 -7.09 -11.94
C PHE A 183 -2.44 -6.67 -11.13
N GLU A 184 -3.08 -7.65 -10.50
CA GLU A 184 -4.29 -7.44 -9.72
C GLU A 184 -4.05 -6.58 -8.49
N LEU A 185 -5.00 -5.69 -8.21
CA LEU A 185 -4.98 -4.85 -7.02
C LEU A 185 -5.29 -5.66 -5.75
N GLY A 186 -4.65 -5.27 -4.63
CA GLY A 186 -4.96 -5.81 -3.30
C GLY A 186 -4.17 -7.07 -2.91
N ALA A 187 -3.16 -7.45 -3.68
CA ALA A 187 -2.36 -8.65 -3.42
C ALA A 187 -1.62 -8.63 -2.07
N SER A 188 -1.21 -7.46 -1.58
CA SER A 188 -0.54 -7.29 -0.28
C SER A 188 -1.37 -7.82 0.91
N ALA A 189 -2.70 -7.86 0.79
CA ALA A 189 -3.58 -8.38 1.83
C ALA A 189 -3.37 -9.89 2.12
N TYR A 190 -2.78 -10.63 1.20
CA TYR A 190 -2.53 -12.07 1.33
C TYR A 190 -1.15 -12.39 1.91
N GLU A 191 -0.25 -11.43 2.02
CA GLU A 191 1.10 -11.68 2.55
C GLU A 191 1.10 -12.02 4.04
N LYS A 192 0.31 -11.32 4.88
CA LYS A 192 0.24 -11.55 6.33
C LYS A 192 1.61 -11.80 6.95
N ARG A 193 2.53 -10.83 6.80
CA ARG A 193 3.97 -11.01 7.11
C ARG A 193 4.27 -11.37 8.56
N GLY A 194 3.46 -10.88 9.51
CA GLY A 194 3.60 -11.18 10.93
C GLY A 194 4.92 -10.73 11.56
N VAL A 195 5.54 -9.65 11.04
CA VAL A 195 6.91 -9.25 11.41
C VAL A 195 6.99 -8.45 12.72
N ALA A 196 5.86 -7.97 13.23
CA ALA A 196 5.84 -7.18 14.46
C ALA A 196 6.02 -8.06 15.68
N VAL A 197 7.01 -7.76 16.53
CA VAL A 197 7.17 -8.40 17.86
C VAL A 197 6.05 -7.96 18.80
N SER A 198 5.61 -6.70 18.67
CA SER A 198 4.51 -6.16 19.47
C SER A 198 3.57 -5.38 18.57
N VAL A 199 2.28 -5.46 18.86
CA VAL A 199 1.20 -4.81 18.14
C VAL A 199 0.35 -3.97 19.10
N PRO A 200 -0.40 -2.96 18.60
CA PRO A 200 -1.28 -2.22 19.47
C PRO A 200 -2.49 -3.06 19.90
N THR A 201 -2.82 -3.01 21.20
CA THR A 201 -4.13 -3.43 21.72
C THR A 201 -4.97 -2.22 22.04
N TRP A 202 -6.30 -2.33 21.88
CA TRP A 202 -7.25 -1.23 22.04
C TRP A 202 -8.10 -1.36 23.30
N ASP A 203 -8.10 -0.28 24.11
CA ASP A 203 -8.99 -0.12 25.26
C ASP A 203 -10.22 0.72 24.84
N ALA A 204 -11.34 0.03 24.60
CA ALA A 204 -12.59 0.64 24.16
C ALA A 204 -13.17 1.63 25.18
N ASN A 205 -12.91 1.43 26.49
CA ASN A 205 -13.44 2.29 27.55
C ASN A 205 -12.76 3.65 27.58
N LYS A 206 -11.45 3.71 27.34
CA LYS A 206 -10.68 4.95 27.28
C LYS A 206 -10.87 5.69 25.96
N CYS A 207 -11.13 4.97 24.86
CA CYS A 207 -11.17 5.54 23.53
C CYS A 207 -12.24 6.62 23.37
N ILE A 208 -11.87 7.78 22.84
CA ILE A 208 -12.78 8.90 22.51
C ILE A 208 -13.26 8.84 21.05
N GLN A 209 -12.85 7.85 20.27
CA GLN A 209 -13.23 7.63 18.86
C GLN A 209 -12.85 8.80 17.94
N CYS A 210 -11.70 9.40 18.15
CA CYS A 210 -11.19 10.48 17.31
C CYS A 210 -10.56 10.00 15.99
N ASN A 211 -10.25 8.71 15.85
CA ASN A 211 -9.67 8.03 14.71
C ASN A 211 -8.26 8.53 14.29
N GLN A 212 -7.58 9.32 15.12
CA GLN A 212 -6.23 9.81 14.81
C GLN A 212 -5.22 8.68 14.62
N CYS A 213 -5.37 7.58 15.36
CA CYS A 213 -4.52 6.39 15.23
C CYS A 213 -4.64 5.73 13.85
N ALA A 214 -5.83 5.66 13.28
CA ALA A 214 -6.07 5.19 11.92
C ALA A 214 -5.53 6.20 10.90
N TYR A 215 -5.74 7.49 11.15
CA TYR A 215 -5.32 8.58 10.27
C TYR A 215 -3.80 8.60 10.00
N VAL A 216 -2.99 8.31 11.01
CA VAL A 216 -1.52 8.31 10.88
C VAL A 216 -0.93 6.93 10.55
N CYS A 217 -1.73 5.87 10.51
CA CYS A 217 -1.20 4.52 10.29
C CYS A 217 -0.67 4.37 8.85
N PRO A 218 0.65 4.13 8.64
CA PRO A 218 1.22 4.05 7.31
C PRO A 218 0.83 2.79 6.54
N HIS A 219 0.39 1.75 7.26
CA HIS A 219 0.08 0.44 6.67
C HIS A 219 -1.40 0.09 6.67
N ALA A 220 -2.28 1.01 7.09
CA ALA A 220 -3.73 0.79 7.18
C ALA A 220 -4.15 -0.43 8.03
N THR A 221 -3.38 -0.77 9.05
CA THR A 221 -3.59 -1.96 9.89
C THR A 221 -4.47 -1.71 11.12
N ILE A 222 -4.80 -0.46 11.40
CA ILE A 222 -5.75 -0.05 12.44
C ILE A 222 -6.85 0.80 11.79
N ARG A 223 -8.09 0.33 11.85
CA ARG A 223 -9.24 0.95 11.16
C ARG A 223 -10.46 1.01 12.06
N PRO A 224 -11.16 2.17 12.11
CA PRO A 224 -12.46 2.27 12.74
C PRO A 224 -13.56 1.74 11.82
N PHE A 225 -14.54 1.07 12.40
CA PHE A 225 -15.75 0.67 11.68
C PHE A 225 -17.00 1.13 12.44
N ALA A 226 -17.99 1.57 11.66
CA ALA A 226 -19.34 1.83 12.13
C ALA A 226 -20.22 0.64 11.73
N LEU A 227 -20.82 -0.04 12.70
CA LEU A 227 -21.58 -1.27 12.51
C LEU A 227 -23.06 -1.01 12.73
N THR A 228 -23.90 -1.59 11.89
CA THR A 228 -25.32 -1.78 12.19
C THR A 228 -25.50 -2.79 13.33
N ALA A 229 -26.68 -2.87 13.90
CA ALA A 229 -26.96 -3.87 14.95
C ALA A 229 -26.79 -5.32 14.46
N GLU A 230 -27.07 -5.58 13.18
CA GLU A 230 -26.90 -6.89 12.56
C GLU A 230 -25.40 -7.21 12.35
N GLU A 231 -24.64 -6.28 11.78
CA GLU A 231 -23.18 -6.43 11.61
C GLU A 231 -22.48 -6.63 12.95
N ALA A 232 -22.92 -5.92 14.00
CA ALA A 232 -22.35 -6.08 15.33
C ALA A 232 -22.68 -7.45 15.97
N LYS A 233 -23.88 -7.97 15.72
CA LYS A 233 -24.32 -9.29 16.21
C LYS A 233 -23.53 -10.43 15.56
N ASN A 234 -23.16 -10.29 14.31
CA ASN A 234 -22.44 -11.31 13.54
C ASN A 234 -20.90 -11.22 13.68
N ALA A 235 -20.41 -10.22 14.40
CA ALA A 235 -18.96 -10.02 14.61
C ALA A 235 -18.36 -11.17 15.46
N PRO A 236 -17.08 -11.53 15.21
CA PRO A 236 -16.36 -12.51 16.02
C PRO A 236 -16.37 -12.17 17.52
N GLU A 237 -16.35 -13.17 18.38
CA GLU A 237 -16.40 -13.01 19.86
C GLU A 237 -15.29 -12.08 20.41
N ALA A 238 -14.13 -12.08 19.76
CA ALA A 238 -13.00 -11.21 20.14
C ALA A 238 -13.24 -9.71 19.81
N ALA A 239 -14.32 -9.36 19.10
CA ALA A 239 -14.63 -7.99 18.74
C ALA A 239 -15.07 -7.16 19.96
N LYS A 240 -14.35 -6.07 20.21
CA LYS A 240 -14.73 -5.08 21.23
C LYS A 240 -15.65 -4.05 20.56
N ILE A 241 -16.95 -4.10 20.86
CA ILE A 241 -17.96 -3.25 20.24
C ILE A 241 -18.56 -2.31 21.29
N VAL A 242 -18.65 -1.02 20.98
CA VAL A 242 -19.20 0.02 21.86
C VAL A 242 -20.08 0.97 21.04
N ASP A 243 -20.92 1.77 21.69
CA ASP A 243 -21.73 2.75 20.99
C ASP A 243 -20.88 3.89 20.42
N VAL A 244 -21.33 4.49 19.32
CA VAL A 244 -20.72 5.71 18.77
C VAL A 244 -20.95 6.86 19.74
N LYS A 245 -19.85 7.44 20.27
CA LYS A 245 -19.89 8.43 21.36
C LYS A 245 -20.37 9.81 20.92
N ALA A 246 -19.99 10.26 19.72
CA ALA A 246 -20.30 11.62 19.24
C ALA A 246 -20.26 11.72 17.71
N GLY A 247 -20.92 12.72 17.16
CA GLY A 247 -20.98 13.01 15.72
C GLY A 247 -22.04 12.22 14.98
N LYS A 248 -21.94 12.18 13.65
CA LYS A 248 -22.81 11.34 12.81
C LYS A 248 -22.67 9.87 13.20
N GLY A 249 -23.75 9.12 13.13
CA GLY A 249 -23.81 7.73 13.58
C GLY A 249 -24.09 7.52 15.07
N LYS A 250 -24.09 8.57 15.92
CA LYS A 250 -24.49 8.45 17.32
C LYS A 250 -25.95 8.03 17.44
N GLY A 251 -26.20 6.93 18.17
CA GLY A 251 -27.53 6.37 18.34
C GLY A 251 -28.02 5.54 17.15
N THR A 252 -27.24 5.47 16.05
CA THR A 252 -27.56 4.69 14.85
C THR A 252 -26.63 3.50 14.70
N TYR A 253 -25.32 3.72 14.95
CA TYR A 253 -24.28 2.72 14.75
C TYR A 253 -23.55 2.38 16.04
N GLN A 254 -22.96 1.19 16.07
CA GLN A 254 -21.97 0.80 17.02
C GLN A 254 -20.57 0.97 16.43
N PHE A 255 -19.54 1.06 17.27
CA PHE A 255 -18.17 1.35 16.89
C PHE A 255 -17.23 0.24 17.32
N THR A 256 -16.33 -0.13 16.44
CA THR A 256 -15.15 -0.94 16.78
C THR A 256 -13.89 -0.36 16.15
N MET A 257 -12.74 -0.60 16.78
CA MET A 257 -11.43 -0.34 16.23
C MET A 257 -10.78 -1.68 15.90
N ALA A 258 -10.83 -2.08 14.66
CA ALA A 258 -10.22 -3.33 14.20
C ALA A 258 -8.71 -3.14 13.95
N ILE A 259 -7.92 -4.11 14.39
CA ILE A 259 -6.47 -4.11 14.24
C ILE A 259 -6.05 -5.42 13.58
N SER A 260 -5.23 -5.32 12.52
CA SER A 260 -4.61 -6.49 11.89
C SER A 260 -3.23 -6.75 12.49
N PRO A 261 -3.06 -7.71 13.39
CA PRO A 261 -1.76 -8.00 14.00
C PRO A 261 -0.76 -8.58 13.02
N LEU A 262 -1.20 -9.35 12.01
CA LEU A 262 -0.30 -9.97 11.03
C LEU A 262 0.20 -9.00 9.95
N ASP A 263 -0.48 -7.88 9.72
CA ASP A 263 -0.06 -6.84 8.78
C ASP A 263 0.62 -5.65 9.48
N CYS A 264 0.50 -5.56 10.81
CA CYS A 264 1.12 -4.50 11.60
C CYS A 264 2.65 -4.62 11.58
N MET A 265 3.33 -3.48 11.40
CA MET A 265 4.80 -3.41 11.41
C MET A 265 5.38 -3.07 12.80
N GLY A 266 4.54 -2.92 13.83
CA GLY A 266 4.97 -2.65 15.21
C GLY A 266 5.65 -1.29 15.42
N CYS A 267 5.40 -0.31 14.57
CA CYS A 267 6.08 1.01 14.59
C CYS A 267 5.69 1.90 15.79
N GLY A 268 4.50 1.72 16.37
CA GLY A 268 4.04 2.49 17.51
C GLY A 268 3.53 3.90 17.21
N VAL A 269 3.47 4.36 15.96
CA VAL A 269 3.00 5.72 15.59
C VAL A 269 1.59 5.99 16.12
N CYS A 270 0.69 4.99 16.06
CA CYS A 270 -0.68 5.08 16.58
C CYS A 270 -0.74 5.32 18.10
N ILE A 271 0.27 4.85 18.86
CA ILE A 271 0.38 5.09 20.31
C ILE A 271 0.70 6.57 20.56
N GLY A 272 1.69 7.10 19.83
CA GLY A 272 2.19 8.47 20.01
C GLY A 272 1.16 9.58 19.75
N VAL A 273 0.13 9.29 18.94
CA VAL A 273 -0.92 10.28 18.62
C VAL A 273 -2.20 10.12 19.45
N CYS A 274 -2.31 9.08 20.28
CA CYS A 274 -3.52 8.81 21.05
C CYS A 274 -3.62 9.76 22.26
N PRO A 275 -4.53 10.74 22.27
CA PRO A 275 -4.56 11.79 23.31
C PRO A 275 -5.01 11.26 24.69
N VAL A 276 -5.59 10.05 24.74
CA VAL A 276 -6.16 9.45 25.96
C VAL A 276 -5.50 8.11 26.31
N ASN A 277 -4.40 7.76 25.65
CA ASN A 277 -3.67 6.50 25.86
C ASN A 277 -4.60 5.25 25.83
N ALA A 278 -5.52 5.23 24.86
CA ALA A 278 -6.42 4.09 24.64
C ALA A 278 -5.75 2.93 23.85
N LEU A 279 -4.49 3.09 23.48
CA LEU A 279 -3.69 2.08 22.79
C LEU A 279 -2.40 1.83 23.57
N SER A 280 -1.98 0.56 23.63
CA SER A 280 -0.70 0.16 24.20
C SER A 280 -0.10 -0.98 23.37
N MET A 281 1.24 -1.09 23.32
CA MET A 281 1.90 -2.19 22.62
C MET A 281 1.96 -3.41 23.52
N VAL A 282 1.55 -4.57 22.97
CA VAL A 282 1.57 -5.88 23.62
C VAL A 282 2.20 -6.91 22.68
N PRO A 283 2.69 -8.06 23.17
CA PRO A 283 3.16 -9.15 22.32
C PRO A 283 2.12 -9.55 21.27
N GLN A 284 2.56 -9.80 20.04
CA GLN A 284 1.67 -10.10 18.90
C GLN A 284 0.85 -11.38 19.15
N GLU A 285 1.44 -12.38 19.76
CA GLU A 285 0.81 -13.70 20.02
C GLU A 285 -0.50 -13.57 20.80
N GLY A 286 -0.57 -12.60 21.72
CA GLY A 286 -1.78 -12.32 22.52
C GLY A 286 -2.93 -11.66 21.76
N GLU A 287 -2.66 -11.11 20.58
CA GLU A 287 -3.66 -10.35 19.79
C GLU A 287 -4.05 -11.06 18.48
N LEU A 288 -3.62 -12.31 18.25
CA LEU A 288 -3.89 -13.01 16.97
C LEU A 288 -5.38 -13.17 16.68
N ALA A 289 -6.23 -13.31 17.72
CA ALA A 289 -7.68 -13.35 17.55
C ALA A 289 -8.28 -12.06 16.93
N GLN A 290 -7.58 -10.93 17.04
CA GLN A 290 -7.99 -9.67 16.39
C GLN A 290 -7.87 -9.72 14.86
N GLN A 291 -7.11 -10.67 14.29
CA GLN A 291 -7.04 -10.86 12.85
C GLN A 291 -8.41 -11.25 12.28
N ASP A 292 -9.16 -12.12 12.95
CA ASP A 292 -10.49 -12.53 12.50
C ASP A 292 -11.49 -11.37 12.59
N VAL A 293 -11.37 -10.53 13.64
CA VAL A 293 -12.16 -9.30 13.77
C VAL A 293 -11.87 -8.34 12.62
N PHE A 294 -10.59 -8.13 12.30
CA PHE A 294 -10.20 -7.26 11.19
C PHE A 294 -10.72 -7.79 9.85
N ASN A 295 -10.51 -9.08 9.59
CA ASN A 295 -10.96 -9.74 8.36
C ASN A 295 -12.48 -9.64 8.21
N TYR A 296 -13.25 -9.89 9.28
CA TYR A 296 -14.70 -9.72 9.30
C TYR A 296 -15.11 -8.28 8.97
N CYS A 297 -14.52 -7.31 9.64
CA CYS A 297 -14.86 -5.90 9.43
C CYS A 297 -14.58 -5.44 8.00
N VAL A 298 -13.48 -5.87 7.40
CA VAL A 298 -13.16 -5.54 6.00
C VAL A 298 -14.10 -6.23 5.01
N ALA A 299 -14.42 -7.51 5.23
CA ALA A 299 -15.25 -8.28 4.31
C ALA A 299 -16.75 -7.95 4.41
N GLU A 300 -17.27 -7.92 5.64
CA GLU A 300 -18.73 -7.96 5.87
C GLU A 300 -19.34 -6.60 6.24
N VAL A 301 -18.57 -5.70 6.91
CA VAL A 301 -19.11 -4.40 7.32
C VAL A 301 -19.19 -3.45 6.14
N SER A 302 -20.39 -2.95 5.86
CA SER A 302 -20.65 -2.01 4.75
C SER A 302 -20.10 -0.61 5.06
N GLU A 303 -19.68 0.12 4.04
CA GLU A 303 -19.34 1.52 4.18
C GLU A 303 -20.58 2.37 4.48
N LYS A 304 -20.47 3.28 5.44
CA LYS A 304 -21.58 4.15 5.86
C LYS A 304 -21.43 5.52 5.18
N LYS A 305 -22.12 5.71 4.07
CA LYS A 305 -22.06 6.93 3.23
C LYS A 305 -22.51 8.21 3.95
N ASP A 306 -23.22 8.11 5.06
CA ASP A 306 -23.64 9.24 5.89
C ASP A 306 -22.56 9.75 6.86
N MET A 307 -21.40 9.06 6.94
CA MET A 307 -20.25 9.54 7.71
C MET A 307 -19.54 10.68 6.96
N GLN A 308 -19.20 11.76 7.69
CA GLN A 308 -18.53 12.92 7.08
C GLN A 308 -17.06 12.62 6.77
N ASP A 309 -16.67 12.64 5.50
CA ASP A 309 -15.29 12.39 5.06
C ASP A 309 -14.38 13.62 5.08
N ASN A 310 -14.96 14.82 5.26
CA ASN A 310 -14.24 16.10 5.39
C ASN A 310 -13.70 16.38 6.80
N THR A 311 -13.72 15.41 7.69
CA THR A 311 -13.14 15.50 9.05
C THR A 311 -12.14 14.39 9.29
N VAL A 312 -11.15 14.61 10.15
CA VAL A 312 -10.17 13.58 10.55
C VAL A 312 -10.87 12.31 11.05
N LYS A 313 -11.92 12.46 11.87
CA LYS A 313 -12.69 11.31 12.36
C LYS A 313 -13.44 10.60 11.24
N GLY A 314 -14.16 11.33 10.44
CA GLY A 314 -15.09 10.78 9.46
C GLY A 314 -14.40 10.18 8.25
N SER A 315 -13.32 10.79 7.75
CA SER A 315 -12.55 10.29 6.62
C SER A 315 -12.03 8.87 6.84
N GLN A 316 -11.79 8.48 8.09
CA GLN A 316 -11.23 7.17 8.41
C GLN A 316 -12.25 6.02 8.36
N PHE A 317 -13.55 6.31 8.23
CA PHE A 317 -14.55 5.26 7.98
C PHE A 317 -14.62 4.82 6.51
N LYS A 318 -14.01 5.60 5.60
CA LYS A 318 -13.80 5.15 4.21
C LYS A 318 -12.72 4.08 4.14
N GLN A 319 -12.84 3.17 3.18
CA GLN A 319 -11.82 2.16 2.92
C GLN A 319 -10.54 2.84 2.40
N PRO A 320 -9.37 2.65 3.01
CA PRO A 320 -8.11 3.06 2.40
C PRO A 320 -7.82 2.17 1.18
N MET A 321 -7.38 2.76 0.07
CA MET A 321 -7.06 2.01 -1.15
C MET A 321 -5.55 1.88 -1.36
N LEU A 322 -4.79 2.01 -0.29
CA LEU A 322 -3.40 1.59 -0.14
C LEU A 322 -3.27 0.94 1.24
N GLU A 323 -2.90 -0.34 1.26
CA GLU A 323 -2.85 -1.12 2.50
C GLU A 323 -1.69 -2.12 2.50
N PHE A 324 -1.17 -2.40 3.70
CA PHE A 324 -0.17 -3.45 3.97
C PHE A 324 1.06 -3.37 3.06
N SER A 325 1.48 -2.16 2.68
CA SER A 325 2.66 -1.95 1.83
C SER A 325 3.94 -2.48 2.48
N GLY A 326 4.94 -2.81 1.66
CA GLY A 326 6.28 -3.19 2.10
C GLY A 326 7.16 -2.03 2.60
N SER A 327 6.57 -0.86 2.89
CA SER A 327 7.31 0.31 3.40
C SER A 327 7.89 0.08 4.79
N CYS A 328 8.85 0.91 5.17
CA CYS A 328 9.47 0.88 6.50
C CYS A 328 8.44 1.03 7.62
N ALA A 329 8.71 0.43 8.78
CA ALA A 329 7.90 0.64 9.97
C ALA A 329 7.87 2.14 10.36
N GLY A 330 6.68 2.75 10.35
CA GLY A 330 6.51 4.18 10.62
C GLY A 330 6.81 5.09 9.43
N CYS A 331 6.78 4.58 8.20
CA CYS A 331 6.99 5.38 6.98
C CYS A 331 5.99 6.53 6.89
N ALA A 332 6.49 7.76 6.81
CA ALA A 332 5.61 8.92 6.67
C ALA A 332 5.00 9.03 5.27
N GLU A 333 5.70 8.65 4.21
CA GLU A 333 5.21 8.73 2.83
C GLU A 333 3.90 7.96 2.65
N THR A 334 3.86 6.70 3.11
CA THR A 334 2.67 5.84 2.96
C THR A 334 1.47 6.29 3.78
N SER A 335 1.67 7.04 4.87
CA SER A 335 0.55 7.67 5.60
C SER A 335 -0.20 8.67 4.73
N TYR A 336 0.51 9.49 3.94
CA TYR A 336 -0.09 10.45 3.02
C TYR A 336 -0.70 9.76 1.80
N ALA A 337 0.04 8.86 1.14
CA ALA A 337 -0.47 8.14 -0.02
C ALA A 337 -1.74 7.35 0.32
N ARG A 338 -1.79 6.73 1.50
CA ARG A 338 -2.97 6.06 2.03
C ARG A 338 -4.15 7.03 2.20
N LEU A 339 -3.91 8.23 2.76
CA LEU A 339 -4.97 9.22 2.96
C LEU A 339 -5.52 9.72 1.62
N VAL A 340 -4.65 10.06 0.67
CA VAL A 340 -5.06 10.52 -0.67
C VAL A 340 -5.89 9.44 -1.37
N THR A 341 -5.43 8.17 -1.37
CA THR A 341 -6.18 7.07 -1.98
C THR A 341 -7.45 6.70 -1.21
N GLN A 342 -7.51 6.96 0.10
CA GLN A 342 -8.74 6.79 0.89
C GLN A 342 -9.83 7.80 0.51
N LEU A 343 -9.43 9.00 0.08
CA LEU A 343 -10.35 10.06 -0.33
C LEU A 343 -10.81 9.90 -1.78
N PHE A 344 -9.89 9.59 -2.70
CA PHE A 344 -10.10 9.69 -4.14
C PHE A 344 -9.76 8.43 -4.94
N GLY A 345 -9.27 7.37 -4.27
CA GLY A 345 -8.70 6.18 -4.93
C GLY A 345 -9.64 5.45 -5.89
N ASP A 346 -10.95 5.60 -5.75
CA ASP A 346 -11.94 4.99 -6.64
C ASP A 346 -11.98 5.60 -8.05
N HIS A 347 -11.35 6.77 -8.24
CA HIS A 347 -11.29 7.46 -9.53
C HIS A 347 -9.92 8.10 -9.83
N MET A 348 -8.83 7.57 -9.22
CA MET A 348 -7.48 8.10 -9.33
C MET A 348 -6.64 7.42 -10.41
N TYR A 349 -5.87 8.23 -11.15
CA TYR A 349 -4.63 7.80 -11.81
C TYR A 349 -3.42 8.33 -11.06
N ILE A 350 -2.40 7.48 -10.89
CA ILE A 350 -1.16 7.82 -10.20
C ILE A 350 0.02 7.60 -11.14
N SER A 351 0.70 8.68 -11.51
CA SER A 351 2.03 8.65 -12.12
C SER A 351 3.07 8.74 -11.00
N ASN A 352 3.97 7.78 -10.90
CA ASN A 352 4.90 7.68 -9.78
C ASN A 352 6.35 7.76 -10.24
N ALA A 353 7.14 8.64 -9.62
CA ALA A 353 8.58 8.69 -9.84
C ALA A 353 9.31 7.56 -9.14
N THR A 354 10.28 6.94 -9.81
CA THR A 354 11.13 5.91 -9.20
C THR A 354 11.81 6.42 -7.93
N GLY A 355 11.65 5.70 -6.84
CA GLY A 355 12.15 6.02 -5.51
C GLY A 355 11.52 5.12 -4.45
N CYS A 356 11.41 5.57 -3.18
CA CYS A 356 10.71 4.82 -2.14
C CYS A 356 9.27 4.49 -2.54
N SER A 357 8.57 5.43 -3.18
CA SER A 357 7.18 5.24 -3.60
C SER A 357 7.00 4.16 -4.67
N SER A 358 8.00 3.87 -5.49
CA SER A 358 7.98 2.70 -6.38
C SER A 358 8.29 1.40 -5.63
N ILE A 359 9.16 1.44 -4.63
CA ILE A 359 9.52 0.23 -3.87
C ILE A 359 8.38 -0.24 -2.98
N TRP A 360 7.67 0.66 -2.32
CA TRP A 360 6.52 0.25 -1.52
C TRP A 360 5.20 0.18 -2.33
N GLY A 361 5.10 0.84 -3.49
CA GLY A 361 3.87 0.92 -4.30
C GLY A 361 3.83 -0.02 -5.50
N GLY A 362 4.98 -0.40 -6.04
CA GLY A 362 5.12 -1.09 -7.32
C GLY A 362 5.69 -2.51 -7.34
N PRO A 363 5.80 -3.28 -6.23
CA PRO A 363 6.14 -4.69 -6.35
C PRO A 363 5.00 -5.40 -7.07
N ALA A 364 5.27 -5.95 -8.26
CA ALA A 364 4.24 -6.44 -9.17
C ALA A 364 3.29 -7.45 -8.52
N ALA A 365 3.81 -8.52 -7.95
CA ALA A 365 2.97 -9.55 -7.35
C ALA A 365 2.40 -9.21 -5.96
N THR A 366 2.78 -8.07 -5.35
CA THR A 366 2.38 -7.69 -3.99
C THR A 366 1.84 -6.27 -3.91
N SER A 367 1.10 -5.84 -4.93
CA SER A 367 0.55 -4.48 -5.00
C SER A 367 -0.21 -4.10 -3.72
N PRO A 368 0.18 -3.01 -3.03
CA PRO A 368 -0.55 -2.51 -1.86
C PRO A 368 -1.76 -1.66 -2.24
N TYR A 369 -1.85 -1.19 -3.47
CA TYR A 369 -3.04 -0.52 -3.96
C TYR A 369 -4.16 -1.55 -4.10
N CYS A 370 -5.36 -1.21 -3.65
CA CYS A 370 -6.50 -2.11 -3.65
C CYS A 370 -7.75 -1.41 -4.17
N ALA A 371 -8.76 -2.20 -4.52
CA ALA A 371 -10.05 -1.70 -4.95
C ALA A 371 -11.07 -1.74 -3.81
N ASN A 372 -12.09 -0.88 -3.90
CA ASN A 372 -13.25 -0.92 -3.03
C ASN A 372 -14.18 -2.13 -3.36
N LYS A 373 -15.28 -2.27 -2.62
CA LYS A 373 -16.22 -3.38 -2.82
C LYS A 373 -16.95 -3.34 -4.17
N GLU A 374 -17.03 -2.17 -4.80
CA GLU A 374 -17.56 -1.97 -6.15
C GLU A 374 -16.53 -2.34 -7.25
N GLY A 375 -15.29 -2.63 -6.88
CA GLY A 375 -14.21 -3.00 -7.81
C GLY A 375 -13.43 -1.82 -8.37
N HIS A 376 -13.63 -0.62 -7.86
CA HIS A 376 -12.90 0.58 -8.25
C HIS A 376 -11.69 0.81 -7.34
N GLY A 377 -10.55 1.16 -7.92
CA GLY A 377 -9.32 1.46 -7.22
C GLY A 377 -8.37 2.29 -8.07
N PRO A 378 -7.26 2.80 -7.50
CA PRO A 378 -6.33 3.64 -8.23
C PRO A 378 -5.61 2.84 -9.33
N ALA A 379 -5.46 3.46 -10.50
CA ALA A 379 -4.55 2.98 -11.53
C ALA A 379 -3.17 3.59 -11.29
N TRP A 380 -2.18 2.75 -10.98
CA TRP A 380 -0.83 3.19 -10.65
C TRP A 380 0.14 2.77 -11.76
N CYS A 381 0.99 3.69 -12.18
CA CYS A 381 2.05 3.44 -13.14
C CYS A 381 3.35 4.11 -12.69
N ASN A 382 4.47 3.36 -12.76
CA ASN A 382 5.78 3.92 -12.47
C ASN A 382 6.39 4.51 -13.76
N SER A 383 6.95 5.71 -13.63
CA SER A 383 7.73 6.34 -14.69
C SER A 383 9.23 6.16 -14.44
N LEU A 384 10.07 6.63 -15.35
CA LEU A 384 11.47 6.86 -15.09
C LEU A 384 11.62 7.98 -14.04
N PHE A 385 12.78 8.04 -13.39
CA PHE A 385 12.99 8.94 -12.26
C PHE A 385 12.90 10.42 -12.65
N GLU A 386 13.41 10.77 -13.84
CA GLU A 386 13.49 12.14 -14.32
C GLU A 386 12.21 12.66 -15.00
N ASP A 387 11.40 11.80 -15.62
CA ASP A 387 10.32 12.18 -16.53
C ASP A 387 8.90 12.05 -15.94
N ASN A 388 8.79 11.85 -14.64
CA ASN A 388 7.50 11.55 -14.01
C ASN A 388 6.45 12.66 -14.17
N ALA A 389 6.87 13.91 -14.13
CA ALA A 389 5.93 15.03 -14.30
C ALA A 389 5.30 15.02 -15.70
N GLU A 390 6.12 14.86 -16.73
CA GLU A 390 5.71 14.80 -18.13
C GLU A 390 4.88 13.54 -18.42
N HIS A 391 5.23 12.41 -17.81
CA HIS A 391 4.45 11.18 -17.90
C HIS A 391 3.05 11.37 -17.34
N GLY A 392 2.91 11.99 -16.15
CA GLY A 392 1.62 12.32 -15.58
C GLY A 392 0.82 13.32 -16.42
N LEU A 393 1.47 14.34 -16.96
CA LEU A 393 0.83 15.26 -17.89
C LEU A 393 0.34 14.54 -19.16
N GLY A 394 1.14 13.63 -19.70
CA GLY A 394 0.76 12.82 -20.87
C GLY A 394 -0.45 11.94 -20.60
N MET A 395 -0.52 11.29 -19.42
CA MET A 395 -1.69 10.53 -18.99
C MET A 395 -2.94 11.42 -18.90
N TYR A 396 -2.82 12.60 -18.31
CA TYR A 396 -3.93 13.56 -18.24
C TYR A 396 -4.43 13.98 -19.61
N ILE A 397 -3.51 14.40 -20.51
CA ILE A 397 -3.85 14.85 -21.87
C ILE A 397 -4.54 13.72 -22.65
N GLY A 398 -4.01 12.47 -22.55
CA GLY A 398 -4.60 11.30 -23.21
C GLY A 398 -6.02 11.04 -22.73
N GLN A 399 -6.25 11.03 -21.42
CA GLN A 399 -7.57 10.87 -20.82
C GLN A 399 -8.53 11.98 -21.26
N ASN A 400 -8.08 13.21 -21.20
CA ASN A 400 -8.90 14.37 -21.58
C ASN A 400 -9.28 14.32 -23.06
N LYS A 401 -8.37 13.92 -23.95
CA LYS A 401 -8.67 13.74 -25.38
C LYS A 401 -9.73 12.67 -25.60
N ILE A 402 -9.62 11.51 -24.97
CA ILE A 402 -10.64 10.45 -25.05
C ILE A 402 -12.01 10.99 -24.59
N ARG A 403 -12.07 11.72 -23.49
CA ARG A 403 -13.31 12.30 -22.97
C ARG A 403 -13.92 13.35 -23.92
N GLN A 404 -13.08 14.15 -24.57
CA GLN A 404 -13.55 15.10 -25.58
C GLN A 404 -14.15 14.40 -26.80
N ASP A 405 -13.55 13.28 -27.25
CA ASP A 405 -14.07 12.48 -28.34
C ASP A 405 -15.41 11.82 -27.94
N LEU A 406 -15.51 11.27 -26.73
CA LEU A 406 -16.77 10.77 -26.17
C LEU A 406 -17.86 11.85 -26.07
N ALA A 407 -17.49 13.08 -25.73
CA ALA A 407 -18.42 14.19 -25.69
C ALA A 407 -18.97 14.52 -27.08
N GLU A 408 -18.13 14.46 -28.12
CA GLU A 408 -18.58 14.65 -29.50
C GLU A 408 -19.50 13.52 -29.96
N GLU A 409 -19.15 12.27 -29.72
CA GLU A 409 -20.01 11.09 -29.98
C GLU A 409 -21.34 11.19 -29.22
N THR A 410 -21.32 11.65 -27.96
CA THR A 410 -22.53 11.87 -27.16
C THR A 410 -23.44 12.96 -27.75
N ARG A 411 -22.88 14.05 -28.26
CA ARG A 411 -23.67 15.08 -28.96
C ARG A 411 -24.31 14.52 -30.24
N GLN A 412 -23.59 13.66 -30.97
CA GLN A 412 -24.13 12.98 -32.16
C GLN A 412 -25.28 12.04 -31.74
N LEU A 413 -25.14 11.30 -30.63
CA LEU A 413 -26.21 10.46 -30.10
C LEU A 413 -27.48 11.26 -29.75
N ILE A 414 -27.32 12.40 -29.08
CA ILE A 414 -28.45 13.30 -28.75
C ILE A 414 -29.15 13.83 -30.02
N ALA A 415 -28.39 14.06 -31.09
CA ALA A 415 -28.94 14.55 -32.37
C ALA A 415 -29.72 13.48 -33.16
N VAL A 416 -29.56 12.18 -32.83
CA VAL A 416 -30.38 11.12 -33.47
C VAL A 416 -31.84 11.28 -33.07
N GLU A 417 -32.72 11.50 -34.05
CA GLU A 417 -34.13 11.84 -33.81
C GLU A 417 -34.86 10.79 -32.97
N TRP A 418 -34.64 9.52 -33.27
CA TRP A 418 -35.33 8.35 -32.65
C TRP A 418 -34.57 7.77 -31.43
N ALA A 419 -33.47 8.36 -30.99
CA ALA A 419 -32.87 7.93 -29.74
C ALA A 419 -33.80 8.19 -28.55
N ARG A 420 -33.86 7.23 -27.61
CA ARG A 420 -34.80 7.28 -26.48
C ARG A 420 -34.62 8.56 -25.65
N PRO A 421 -35.75 9.20 -25.24
CA PRO A 421 -35.69 10.46 -24.47
C PRO A 421 -34.87 10.34 -23.18
N GLU A 422 -34.97 9.20 -22.49
CA GLU A 422 -34.24 8.92 -21.24
C GLU A 422 -32.73 8.86 -21.49
N LEU A 423 -32.31 8.24 -22.60
CA LEU A 423 -30.91 8.21 -23.01
C LEU A 423 -30.37 9.60 -23.32
N LYS A 424 -31.15 10.41 -24.08
CA LYS A 424 -30.79 11.80 -24.38
C LYS A 424 -30.65 12.65 -23.11
N ALA A 425 -31.55 12.47 -22.14
CA ALA A 425 -31.53 13.20 -20.89
C ALA A 425 -30.29 12.82 -20.04
N ALA A 426 -29.97 11.53 -19.95
CA ALA A 426 -28.76 11.05 -19.24
C ALA A 426 -27.47 11.53 -19.92
N ALA A 427 -27.43 11.47 -21.27
CA ALA A 427 -26.32 11.97 -22.07
C ALA A 427 -26.08 13.48 -21.87
N GLN A 428 -27.16 14.29 -21.84
CA GLN A 428 -27.05 15.72 -21.59
C GLN A 428 -26.57 16.01 -20.17
N ALA A 429 -27.09 15.33 -19.16
CA ALA A 429 -26.66 15.48 -17.77
C ALA A 429 -25.16 15.14 -17.60
N TRP A 430 -24.68 14.12 -18.30
CA TRP A 430 -23.25 13.81 -18.34
C TRP A 430 -22.43 14.93 -18.99
N LEU A 431 -22.83 15.47 -20.14
CA LEU A 431 -22.15 16.58 -20.81
C LEU A 431 -22.08 17.83 -19.93
N ASP A 432 -23.15 18.14 -19.22
CA ASP A 432 -23.26 19.33 -18.36
C ASP A 432 -22.32 19.26 -17.14
N THR A 433 -21.88 18.06 -16.75
CA THR A 433 -21.06 17.84 -15.55
C THR A 433 -19.68 17.28 -15.85
N MET A 434 -19.32 17.05 -17.11
CA MET A 434 -18.12 16.29 -17.48
C MET A 434 -16.79 16.88 -16.98
N GLU A 435 -16.73 18.16 -16.70
CA GLU A 435 -15.53 18.85 -16.22
C GLU A 435 -15.39 18.83 -14.69
N ASP A 436 -16.46 18.52 -13.95
CA ASP A 436 -16.47 18.48 -12.49
C ASP A 436 -16.43 17.03 -12.00
N GLY A 437 -15.34 16.64 -11.31
CA GLY A 437 -15.11 15.25 -10.88
C GLY A 437 -16.17 14.73 -9.94
N GLU A 438 -16.56 15.50 -8.94
CA GLU A 438 -17.57 15.10 -7.94
C GLU A 438 -18.98 15.08 -8.55
N ALA A 439 -19.36 16.15 -9.26
CA ALA A 439 -20.67 16.26 -9.89
C ALA A 439 -20.86 15.27 -11.05
N ASN A 440 -19.78 14.84 -11.72
CA ASN A 440 -19.84 13.92 -12.87
C ASN A 440 -20.09 12.45 -12.48
N ALA A 441 -19.78 12.02 -11.26
CA ALA A 441 -19.79 10.60 -10.88
C ALA A 441 -21.16 9.94 -11.07
N GLU A 442 -22.23 10.53 -10.56
CA GLU A 442 -23.58 9.97 -10.68
C GLU A 442 -24.17 10.12 -12.09
N PRO A 443 -24.05 11.28 -12.80
CA PRO A 443 -24.40 11.37 -14.20
C PRO A 443 -23.68 10.38 -15.12
N ALA A 444 -22.41 10.10 -14.91
CA ALA A 444 -21.67 9.10 -15.67
C ALA A 444 -22.25 7.70 -15.48
N LYS A 445 -22.55 7.30 -14.23
CA LYS A 445 -23.22 6.01 -13.94
C LYS A 445 -24.59 5.92 -14.56
N ALA A 446 -25.39 6.98 -14.43
CA ALA A 446 -26.72 7.04 -15.02
C ALA A 446 -26.66 6.95 -16.56
N PHE A 447 -25.66 7.57 -17.17
CA PHE A 447 -25.46 7.51 -18.61
C PHE A 447 -25.05 6.11 -19.08
N VAL A 448 -24.10 5.45 -18.38
CA VAL A 448 -23.73 4.05 -18.66
C VAL A 448 -24.97 3.16 -18.62
N LYS A 449 -25.78 3.27 -17.57
CA LYS A 449 -27.02 2.49 -17.45
C LYS A 449 -27.99 2.78 -18.59
N ALA A 450 -28.20 4.04 -18.95
CA ALA A 450 -29.07 4.42 -20.05
C ALA A 450 -28.57 3.90 -21.42
N LEU A 451 -27.25 3.83 -21.62
CA LEU A 451 -26.64 3.20 -22.79
C LEU A 451 -26.95 1.69 -22.80
N GLU A 452 -26.70 0.99 -21.71
CA GLU A 452 -26.99 -0.45 -21.58
C GLU A 452 -28.47 -0.77 -21.83
N ASP A 453 -29.39 0.02 -21.26
CA ASP A 453 -30.84 -0.14 -21.41
C ASP A 453 -31.35 0.23 -22.82
N SER A 454 -30.54 0.93 -23.63
CA SER A 454 -30.99 1.49 -24.92
C SER A 454 -30.48 0.71 -26.13
N ILE A 455 -29.45 -0.12 -25.99
CA ILE A 455 -28.90 -0.92 -27.07
C ILE A 455 -29.86 -2.08 -27.35
N CYS A 456 -30.34 -2.18 -28.58
CA CYS A 456 -31.19 -3.27 -29.05
C CYS A 456 -30.31 -4.44 -29.53
N THR A 457 -30.40 -5.58 -28.91
CA THR A 457 -29.72 -6.81 -29.36
C THR A 457 -30.32 -7.31 -30.68
N VAL A 458 -29.54 -8.10 -31.44
CA VAL A 458 -30.03 -8.73 -32.67
C VAL A 458 -31.20 -9.67 -32.41
N ASP A 459 -31.24 -10.32 -31.24
CA ASP A 459 -32.38 -11.21 -30.87
C ASP A 459 -33.65 -10.41 -30.54
N GLU A 460 -33.55 -9.26 -29.90
CA GLU A 460 -34.68 -8.34 -29.68
C GLU A 460 -35.17 -7.74 -31.01
N LEU A 461 -34.25 -7.40 -31.92
CA LEU A 461 -34.60 -6.94 -33.25
C LEU A 461 -35.36 -8.03 -34.03
N ALA A 462 -34.91 -9.29 -33.92
CA ALA A 462 -35.57 -10.44 -34.57
C ALA A 462 -36.98 -10.70 -34.06
N ALA A 463 -37.29 -10.32 -32.82
CA ALA A 463 -38.64 -10.44 -32.25
C ALA A 463 -39.65 -9.47 -32.86
N VAL A 464 -39.17 -8.45 -33.60
CA VAL A 464 -40.05 -7.51 -34.32
C VAL A 464 -40.23 -8.01 -35.75
N PRO A 465 -41.45 -8.45 -36.16
CA PRO A 465 -41.66 -9.14 -37.44
C PRO A 465 -41.12 -8.40 -38.67
N GLN A 466 -41.23 -7.09 -38.70
CA GLN A 466 -40.76 -6.24 -39.83
C GLN A 466 -39.24 -6.14 -39.95
N PHE A 467 -38.49 -6.51 -38.92
CA PHE A 467 -37.03 -6.48 -38.89
C PHE A 467 -36.41 -7.88 -38.80
N ALA A 468 -37.20 -8.96 -38.80
CA ALA A 468 -36.71 -10.32 -38.62
C ALA A 468 -35.69 -10.75 -39.70
N GLU A 469 -35.90 -10.34 -40.97
CA GLU A 469 -34.99 -10.64 -42.08
C GLU A 469 -33.65 -9.90 -41.90
N HIS A 470 -33.70 -8.62 -41.59
CA HIS A 470 -32.51 -7.81 -41.31
C HIS A 470 -31.76 -8.33 -40.10
N ALA A 471 -32.42 -8.70 -39.01
CA ALA A 471 -31.80 -9.32 -37.85
C ALA A 471 -31.10 -10.65 -38.20
N ALA A 472 -31.67 -11.45 -39.09
CA ALA A 472 -31.04 -12.69 -39.57
C ALA A 472 -29.75 -12.41 -40.35
N GLU A 473 -29.74 -11.38 -41.19
CA GLU A 473 -28.53 -10.94 -41.91
C GLU A 473 -27.44 -10.46 -40.95
N LEU A 474 -27.80 -9.65 -39.95
CA LEU A 474 -26.87 -9.16 -38.93
C LEU A 474 -26.27 -10.34 -38.13
N LYS A 475 -27.12 -11.30 -37.73
CA LYS A 475 -26.67 -12.48 -37.00
C LYS A 475 -25.72 -13.35 -37.84
N ALA A 476 -26.00 -13.49 -39.14
CA ALA A 476 -25.10 -14.21 -40.05
C ALA A 476 -23.72 -13.52 -40.21
N LYS A 477 -23.65 -12.21 -40.01
CA LYS A 477 -22.39 -11.43 -39.97
C LYS A 477 -21.72 -11.43 -38.60
N GLY A 478 -22.31 -12.10 -37.59
CA GLY A 478 -21.76 -12.13 -36.23
C GLY A 478 -22.04 -10.86 -35.41
N ALA A 479 -22.98 -10.00 -35.82
CA ALA A 479 -23.31 -8.80 -35.07
C ALA A 479 -24.07 -9.17 -33.77
N LEU A 480 -23.77 -8.48 -32.70
CA LEU A 480 -24.44 -8.64 -31.40
C LEU A 480 -25.62 -7.67 -31.23
N PHE A 481 -25.56 -6.52 -31.89
CA PHE A 481 -26.49 -5.41 -31.73
C PHE A 481 -27.05 -4.95 -33.07
N CYS A 482 -28.17 -4.21 -32.99
CA CYS A 482 -28.76 -3.49 -34.13
C CYS A 482 -27.76 -2.48 -34.71
N ASP A 483 -27.72 -2.38 -36.04
CA ASP A 483 -26.82 -1.44 -36.78
C ASP A 483 -27.44 -0.06 -37.02
N CYS A 484 -28.51 0.29 -36.33
CA CYS A 484 -29.03 1.67 -36.41
C CYS A 484 -28.05 2.67 -35.74
N ALA A 485 -28.08 3.91 -36.22
CA ALA A 485 -27.15 4.94 -35.77
C ALA A 485 -27.13 5.12 -34.24
N ALA A 486 -28.28 5.05 -33.56
CA ALA A 486 -28.34 5.20 -32.12
C ALA A 486 -27.67 4.01 -31.40
N CYS A 487 -27.93 2.76 -31.81
CA CYS A 487 -27.32 1.58 -31.19
C CYS A 487 -25.83 1.50 -31.49
N THR A 488 -25.38 1.88 -32.67
CA THR A 488 -23.96 1.89 -33.05
C THR A 488 -23.18 2.88 -32.18
N ILE A 489 -23.65 4.14 -32.06
CA ILE A 489 -23.00 5.15 -31.22
C ILE A 489 -23.08 4.72 -29.74
N ALA A 490 -24.21 4.21 -29.28
CA ALA A 490 -24.35 3.78 -27.90
C ALA A 490 -23.42 2.60 -27.55
N ALA A 491 -23.25 1.64 -28.47
CA ALA A 491 -22.31 0.53 -28.29
C ALA A 491 -20.84 0.99 -28.25
N ASP A 492 -20.46 1.96 -29.08
CA ASP A 492 -19.13 2.53 -29.08
C ASP A 492 -18.84 3.30 -27.78
N LEU A 493 -19.76 4.15 -27.33
CA LEU A 493 -19.67 4.85 -26.05
C LEU A 493 -19.58 3.84 -24.87
N LEU A 494 -20.36 2.76 -24.90
CA LEU A 494 -20.36 1.74 -23.87
C LEU A 494 -19.04 0.95 -23.84
N SER A 495 -18.41 0.74 -25.00
CA SER A 495 -17.08 0.11 -25.09
C SER A 495 -15.98 0.89 -24.39
N LYS A 496 -16.19 2.19 -24.17
CA LYS A 496 -15.26 3.15 -23.53
C LYS A 496 -15.83 3.70 -22.22
N LYS A 497 -16.76 2.96 -21.58
CA LYS A 497 -17.51 3.44 -20.41
C LYS A 497 -16.64 3.83 -19.21
N GLU A 498 -15.45 3.24 -19.07
CA GLU A 498 -14.49 3.56 -18.02
C GLU A 498 -13.96 5.01 -18.08
N TYR A 499 -14.03 5.65 -19.24
CA TYR A 499 -13.62 7.04 -19.44
C TYR A 499 -14.76 8.05 -19.22
N LEU A 500 -16.02 7.61 -19.08
CA LEU A 500 -17.15 8.52 -18.84
C LEU A 500 -17.06 9.22 -17.49
N ALA A 501 -16.63 8.53 -16.44
CA ALA A 501 -16.34 9.18 -15.15
C ALA A 501 -15.03 9.97 -15.22
N LYS A 502 -15.05 11.24 -14.78
CA LYS A 502 -13.82 12.04 -14.69
C LYS A 502 -12.86 11.39 -13.71
N LYS A 503 -11.61 11.20 -14.12
CA LYS A 503 -10.54 10.68 -13.28
C LYS A 503 -9.69 11.83 -12.74
N SER A 504 -9.22 11.66 -11.51
CA SER A 504 -8.26 12.56 -10.91
C SER A 504 -6.84 12.15 -11.26
N MET A 505 -5.99 13.07 -11.69
CA MET A 505 -4.60 12.80 -12.03
C MET A 505 -3.66 13.25 -10.92
N TRP A 506 -2.95 12.30 -10.31
CA TRP A 506 -1.97 12.54 -9.26
C TRP A 506 -0.57 12.12 -9.70
N ILE A 507 0.40 12.99 -9.47
CA ILE A 507 1.81 12.78 -9.79
C ILE A 507 2.57 12.68 -8.47
N PHE A 508 3.04 11.47 -8.12
CA PHE A 508 3.72 11.17 -6.87
C PHE A 508 5.22 11.05 -7.08
N GLY A 509 6.01 11.59 -6.14
CA GLY A 509 7.45 11.38 -6.14
C GLY A 509 8.15 12.02 -4.96
N GLY A 510 9.39 11.60 -4.73
CA GLY A 510 10.24 12.13 -3.65
C GLY A 510 10.95 13.43 -4.04
N ASP A 511 11.69 13.96 -3.09
CA ASP A 511 12.45 15.21 -3.25
C ASP A 511 13.57 15.12 -4.30
N GLY A 512 14.23 13.97 -4.44
CA GLY A 512 15.24 13.78 -5.49
C GLY A 512 14.69 13.99 -6.91
N TRP A 513 13.47 13.55 -7.16
CA TRP A 513 12.76 13.86 -8.39
C TRP A 513 12.39 15.35 -8.47
N ALA A 514 11.58 15.83 -7.52
CA ALA A 514 10.94 17.15 -7.64
C ALA A 514 11.90 18.32 -7.47
N TYR A 515 12.94 18.20 -6.60
CA TYR A 515 13.88 19.27 -6.34
C TYR A 515 15.12 19.24 -7.22
N ASP A 516 15.49 18.07 -7.74
CA ASP A 516 16.75 17.85 -8.46
C ASP A 516 16.52 17.44 -9.92
N ILE A 517 16.48 16.13 -10.20
CA ILE A 517 16.62 15.61 -11.57
C ILE A 517 15.38 15.87 -12.44
N GLY A 518 14.19 15.75 -11.88
CA GLY A 518 12.92 15.94 -12.58
C GLY A 518 12.36 17.37 -12.52
N TYR A 519 13.10 18.32 -11.93
CA TYR A 519 12.59 19.68 -11.72
C TYR A 519 12.25 20.40 -13.04
N GLY A 520 13.01 20.20 -14.09
CA GLY A 520 12.74 20.83 -15.38
C GLY A 520 11.39 20.44 -15.98
N GLY A 521 11.06 19.15 -15.93
CA GLY A 521 9.75 18.64 -16.34
C GLY A 521 8.64 19.10 -15.42
N LEU A 522 8.88 19.08 -14.11
CA LEU A 522 7.92 19.59 -13.13
C LEU A 522 7.56 21.06 -13.37
N ASP A 523 8.55 21.91 -13.64
CA ASP A 523 8.36 23.32 -13.99
C ASP A 523 7.50 23.48 -15.24
N HIS A 524 7.77 22.70 -16.30
CA HIS A 524 6.98 22.67 -17.53
C HIS A 524 5.53 22.25 -17.29
N VAL A 525 5.30 21.23 -16.47
CA VAL A 525 3.95 20.75 -16.14
C VAL A 525 3.16 21.80 -15.37
N ILE A 526 3.78 22.45 -14.38
CA ILE A 526 3.17 23.59 -13.67
C ILE A 526 2.80 24.71 -14.66
N ALA A 527 3.71 25.03 -15.61
CA ALA A 527 3.50 26.07 -16.62
C ALA A 527 2.36 25.73 -17.60
N SER A 528 2.01 24.46 -17.77
CA SER A 528 0.98 24.00 -18.71
C SER A 528 -0.45 24.39 -18.31
N LYS A 529 -0.69 24.77 -17.04
CA LYS A 529 -2.02 25.08 -16.46
C LYS A 529 -3.02 23.92 -16.49
N GLN A 530 -2.57 22.70 -16.73
CA GLN A 530 -3.45 21.55 -16.77
C GLN A 530 -3.91 21.14 -15.35
N ASP A 531 -5.06 20.51 -15.27
CA ASP A 531 -5.70 20.04 -14.02
C ASP A 531 -5.02 18.75 -13.53
N VAL A 532 -3.88 18.91 -12.86
CA VAL A 532 -3.06 17.82 -12.33
C VAL A 532 -2.62 18.11 -10.89
N ASN A 533 -2.66 17.10 -10.05
CA ASN A 533 -2.23 17.17 -8.67
C ASN A 533 -0.81 16.63 -8.52
N ILE A 534 0.12 17.44 -8.07
CA ILE A 534 1.53 17.09 -7.86
C ILE A 534 1.77 16.92 -6.37
N PHE A 535 2.12 15.71 -5.94
CA PHE A 535 2.32 15.40 -4.53
C PHE A 535 3.76 15.00 -4.26
N VAL A 536 4.52 15.90 -3.63
CA VAL A 536 5.94 15.69 -3.33
C VAL A 536 6.11 15.16 -1.90
N PHE A 537 6.65 13.95 -1.77
CA PHE A 537 7.10 13.41 -0.50
C PHE A 537 8.46 14.00 -0.12
N ASP A 538 8.45 15.11 0.61
CA ASP A 538 9.66 15.83 1.01
C ASP A 538 10.32 15.15 2.23
N THR A 539 11.21 14.22 1.98
CA THR A 539 11.97 13.49 3.00
C THR A 539 13.34 14.12 3.29
N GLU A 540 13.66 15.23 2.62
CA GLU A 540 14.90 16.04 2.78
C GLU A 540 16.20 15.33 2.35
N VAL A 541 16.12 14.09 1.87
CA VAL A 541 17.24 13.29 1.34
C VAL A 541 16.75 12.32 0.27
N TYR A 542 17.65 11.82 -0.58
CA TYR A 542 17.38 10.64 -1.41
C TYR A 542 17.26 9.42 -0.50
N SER A 543 16.07 9.14 0.02
CA SER A 543 15.87 8.13 1.06
C SER A 543 16.07 6.70 0.56
N ASN A 544 15.54 6.37 -0.63
CA ASN A 544 15.60 5.00 -1.18
C ASN A 544 17.03 4.55 -1.50
N THR A 545 17.87 5.43 -2.02
CA THR A 545 19.23 5.11 -2.46
C THR A 545 20.27 5.12 -1.34
N GLY A 546 19.93 5.61 -0.14
CA GLY A 546 20.81 5.55 1.03
C GLY A 546 21.07 6.88 1.75
N GLY A 547 20.21 7.87 1.62
CA GLY A 547 20.27 9.11 2.41
C GLY A 547 21.24 10.15 1.88
N GLN A 548 21.37 10.28 0.56
CA GLN A 548 22.17 11.32 -0.08
C GLN A 548 21.50 12.68 0.04
N ALA A 549 22.32 13.73 0.17
CA ALA A 549 21.83 15.10 0.20
C ALA A 549 21.16 15.47 -1.14
N SER A 550 19.99 16.10 -1.06
CA SER A 550 19.24 16.68 -2.19
C SER A 550 19.19 18.21 -2.07
N LYS A 551 18.58 18.88 -3.04
CA LYS A 551 18.25 20.31 -2.89
C LYS A 551 17.16 20.57 -1.83
N ALA A 552 16.43 19.52 -1.41
CA ALA A 552 15.49 19.59 -0.30
C ALA A 552 16.16 19.51 1.08
N SER A 553 17.43 19.08 1.17
CA SER A 553 18.14 18.99 2.46
C SER A 553 18.41 20.38 3.05
N ASN A 554 18.22 20.50 4.36
CA ASN A 554 18.42 21.77 5.07
C ASN A 554 19.90 22.15 5.19
N ILE A 555 20.19 23.43 5.35
CA ILE A 555 21.56 23.90 5.65
C ILE A 555 22.04 23.29 6.96
N GLY A 556 23.27 22.81 6.98
CA GLY A 556 23.87 22.13 8.13
C GLY A 556 23.48 20.65 8.31
N GLN A 557 22.52 20.14 7.54
CA GLN A 557 22.10 18.74 7.59
C GLN A 557 23.25 17.82 7.16
N VAL A 558 23.55 16.81 7.97
CA VAL A 558 24.52 15.76 7.66
C VAL A 558 23.81 14.64 6.90
N ALA A 559 24.30 14.35 5.71
CA ALA A 559 23.79 13.30 4.83
C ALA A 559 24.94 12.71 4.00
N GLN A 560 24.69 11.66 3.23
CA GLN A 560 25.67 11.18 2.25
C GLN A 560 26.01 12.33 1.27
N PHE A 561 27.27 12.46 0.92
CA PHE A 561 27.86 13.58 0.15
C PHE A 561 27.81 14.95 0.85
N ALA A 562 27.35 15.01 2.09
CA ALA A 562 27.37 16.19 2.93
C ALA A 562 27.78 15.84 4.37
N ALA A 563 28.89 15.10 4.54
CA ALA A 563 29.36 14.58 5.83
C ALA A 563 29.74 15.69 6.84
N ALA A 564 30.14 16.86 6.35
CA ALA A 564 30.46 18.05 7.17
C ALA A 564 29.24 18.98 7.37
N GLY A 565 28.07 18.55 6.89
CA GLY A 565 26.85 19.36 6.82
C GLY A 565 26.70 20.07 5.47
N LYS A 566 25.46 20.12 4.97
CA LYS A 566 25.13 20.82 3.72
C LYS A 566 25.39 22.32 3.88
N THR A 567 26.09 22.91 2.93
CA THR A 567 26.51 24.33 2.96
C THR A 567 25.50 25.27 2.29
N ILE A 568 24.59 24.72 1.48
CA ILE A 568 23.60 25.48 0.70
C ILE A 568 22.21 25.31 1.34
N ALA A 569 21.42 26.39 1.37
CA ALA A 569 20.07 26.38 1.87
C ALA A 569 19.14 25.44 1.06
N LYS A 570 18.07 24.98 1.69
CA LYS A 570 16.98 24.23 1.01
C LYS A 570 16.38 25.08 -0.11
N LYS A 571 16.19 24.48 -1.29
CA LYS A 571 15.42 25.07 -2.38
C LYS A 571 13.96 25.19 -1.94
N SER A 572 13.34 26.33 -2.11
CA SER A 572 11.92 26.52 -1.80
C SER A 572 11.07 26.21 -3.04
N LEU A 573 10.67 24.95 -3.19
CA LEU A 573 9.87 24.51 -4.32
C LEU A 573 8.48 25.18 -4.31
N ALA A 574 7.87 25.30 -3.14
CA ALA A 574 6.57 25.94 -2.95
C ALA A 574 6.59 27.43 -3.39
N GLU A 575 7.62 28.20 -2.98
CA GLU A 575 7.74 29.61 -3.39
C GLU A 575 7.95 29.74 -4.89
N ILE A 576 8.71 28.84 -5.53
CA ILE A 576 8.87 28.84 -6.97
C ILE A 576 7.52 28.60 -7.67
N ALA A 577 6.75 27.59 -7.23
CA ALA A 577 5.42 27.34 -7.78
C ALA A 577 4.45 28.53 -7.59
N MET A 578 4.52 29.22 -6.45
CA MET A 578 3.71 30.42 -6.19
C MET A 578 3.99 31.56 -7.19
N THR A 579 5.20 31.63 -7.80
CA THR A 579 5.54 32.67 -8.78
C THR A 579 4.69 32.61 -10.06
N TYR A 580 4.09 31.46 -10.36
CA TYR A 580 3.16 31.31 -11.50
C TYR A 580 1.82 32.02 -11.27
N GLY A 581 1.40 32.26 -10.04
CA GLY A 581 0.21 33.03 -9.67
C GLY A 581 -1.14 32.32 -9.90
N TYR A 582 -1.13 31.12 -10.48
CA TYR A 582 -2.34 30.31 -10.74
C TYR A 582 -2.22 28.86 -10.24
N VAL A 583 -1.20 28.53 -9.47
CA VAL A 583 -0.99 27.20 -8.89
C VAL A 583 -1.59 27.17 -7.49
N TYR A 584 -2.35 26.14 -7.16
CA TYR A 584 -2.69 25.86 -5.77
C TYR A 584 -1.45 25.29 -5.08
N VAL A 585 -0.96 25.94 -4.06
CA VAL A 585 0.27 25.51 -3.35
C VAL A 585 -0.02 25.29 -1.88
N ALA A 586 0.32 24.09 -1.37
CA ALA A 586 0.19 23.77 0.04
C ALA A 586 1.42 23.00 0.55
N GLN A 587 1.99 23.43 1.65
CA GLN A 587 3.00 22.69 2.38
C GLN A 587 2.40 22.20 3.70
N VAL A 588 2.30 20.89 3.86
CA VAL A 588 1.60 20.26 4.98
C VAL A 588 2.48 19.28 5.74
N ALA A 589 2.19 19.11 7.02
CA ALA A 589 2.77 18.07 7.86
C ALA A 589 1.66 17.44 8.70
N MET A 590 1.32 16.19 8.41
CA MET A 590 0.26 15.43 9.06
C MET A 590 0.40 15.44 10.59
N GLY A 591 1.61 15.24 11.10
CA GLY A 591 1.91 15.26 12.53
C GLY A 591 1.77 16.64 13.20
N ALA A 592 1.87 17.73 12.43
CA ALA A 592 1.70 19.08 12.93
C ALA A 592 0.23 19.50 12.99
N ASN A 593 -0.52 19.21 11.91
CA ASN A 593 -1.96 19.56 11.84
C ASN A 593 -2.71 18.64 10.87
N MET A 594 -3.39 17.64 11.40
CA MET A 594 -4.18 16.67 10.62
C MET A 594 -5.33 17.32 9.85
N ASN A 595 -6.02 18.31 10.43
CA ASN A 595 -7.14 18.99 9.78
C ASN A 595 -6.65 19.84 8.59
N GLN A 596 -5.52 20.53 8.75
CA GLN A 596 -4.91 21.29 7.66
C GLN A 596 -4.51 20.37 6.50
N THR A 597 -3.87 19.24 6.81
CA THR A 597 -3.47 18.25 5.80
C THR A 597 -4.69 17.74 5.03
N LEU A 598 -5.75 17.32 5.73
CA LEU A 598 -6.97 16.84 5.09
C LEU A 598 -7.61 17.91 4.20
N LYS A 599 -7.71 19.14 4.71
CA LYS A 599 -8.28 20.27 3.98
C LYS A 599 -7.48 20.61 2.73
N ALA A 600 -6.15 20.70 2.84
CA ALA A 600 -5.29 21.02 1.70
C ALA A 600 -5.37 19.96 0.59
N ILE A 601 -5.43 18.68 0.94
CA ILE A 601 -5.61 17.58 -0.02
C ILE A 601 -6.97 17.70 -0.73
N ALA A 602 -8.05 17.98 0.01
CA ALA A 602 -9.38 18.16 -0.57
C ALA A 602 -9.48 19.42 -1.45
N GLU A 603 -8.82 20.52 -1.05
CA GLU A 603 -8.76 21.74 -1.85
C GLU A 603 -7.93 21.58 -3.13
N ALA A 604 -6.84 20.81 -3.08
CA ALA A 604 -6.03 20.48 -4.26
C ALA A 604 -6.84 19.70 -5.29
N GLU A 605 -7.60 18.70 -4.86
CA GLU A 605 -8.48 17.92 -5.74
C GLU A 605 -9.60 18.76 -6.36
N ALA A 606 -10.16 19.67 -5.59
CA ALA A 606 -11.24 20.54 -6.06
C ALA A 606 -10.75 21.72 -6.94
N TYR A 607 -9.45 21.94 -7.02
CA TYR A 607 -8.88 23.05 -7.79
C TYR A 607 -8.73 22.68 -9.26
N HIS A 608 -9.34 23.45 -10.16
CA HIS A 608 -9.22 23.27 -11.61
C HIS A 608 -7.95 23.95 -12.15
N GLY A 609 -6.84 23.25 -12.07
CA GLY A 609 -5.52 23.70 -12.48
C GLY A 609 -4.42 22.90 -11.77
N PRO A 610 -3.13 23.25 -11.97
CA PRO A 610 -2.05 22.54 -11.31
C PRO A 610 -2.04 22.82 -9.80
N SER A 611 -1.93 21.77 -8.99
CA SER A 611 -1.69 21.86 -7.55
C SER A 611 -0.32 21.27 -7.19
N LEU A 612 0.35 21.80 -6.14
CA LEU A 612 1.63 21.32 -5.62
C LEU A 612 1.64 21.31 -4.09
#